data_e04c4bedbb253c5f337d7389f0d1218e
#
_entry.id   e04c4bedbb253c5f337d7389f0d1218e
#
_cell.length_a   1.000
_cell.length_b   1.000
_cell.length_c   1.000
_cell.angle_alpha   90.00
_cell.angle_beta   90.00
_cell.angle_gamma   90.00
#
_symmetry.space_group_name_H-M   'P 1'
#
loop_
_entity.id
_entity.type
_entity.pdbx_description
1 polymer ?
#
loop_
_entity_poly.entity_id
_entity_poly.type
_entity_poly.pdbx_seq_one_letter_code
_entity_poly.pdbx_strand_id
1 'polypeptide(L)'
;MPKRKGHPTGRSKTPAPTSDTIFFYLPKEIPYGIFCQWHPSTITLPLTSLDFLATFSTATPSPSTILAQHPPTLTFCCAEQLYMFSKALYFGDSALSTRILSTPDPKDQKKLGQTVKNFNEHMWSRVKFRVAVVGNWYKFVQDVGMREVLLGTGDRELAEASRRDRVWGIG
;
A
#
# COMPACT_ATOMS: atom_id res chain seq x y z
N MET A 1 -30.39 43.53 45.13
CA MET A 1 -30.24 42.50 44.07
C MET A 1 -28.76 42.41 43.67
N PRO A 2 -28.06 41.29 43.92
CA PRO A 2 -26.63 41.19 43.60
C PRO A 2 -26.44 40.76 42.13
N LYS A 3 -25.47 41.42 41.45
CA LYS A 3 -25.09 41.16 40.06
C LYS A 3 -24.36 39.81 39.97
N ARG A 4 -24.83 38.90 39.10
CA ARG A 4 -24.13 37.67 38.75
C ARG A 4 -22.87 38.00 37.94
N LYS A 5 -21.71 37.60 38.44
CA LYS A 5 -20.43 37.60 37.72
C LYS A 5 -20.43 36.42 36.74
N GLY A 6 -20.29 36.70 35.44
CA GLY A 6 -20.13 35.69 34.40
C GLY A 6 -18.80 34.99 34.56
N HIS A 7 -18.80 33.65 34.49
CA HIS A 7 -17.61 32.82 34.37
C HIS A 7 -17.04 32.93 32.94
N PRO A 8 -15.74 33.06 32.75
CA PRO A 8 -15.13 32.97 31.46
C PRO A 8 -15.11 31.48 31.06
N THR A 9 -15.81 31.15 29.98
CA THR A 9 -15.71 29.83 29.32
C THR A 9 -14.32 29.70 28.73
N GLY A 10 -13.49 28.91 29.39
CA GLY A 10 -12.16 28.52 28.88
C GLY A 10 -12.30 27.76 27.57
N ARG A 11 -11.97 28.44 26.49
CA ARG A 11 -11.83 27.82 25.15
C ARG A 11 -10.65 26.86 25.26
N SER A 12 -10.95 25.53 25.26
CA SER A 12 -9.94 24.49 25.16
C SER A 12 -9.13 24.74 23.89
N LYS A 13 -7.87 25.14 24.06
CA LYS A 13 -6.91 25.22 22.98
C LYS A 13 -6.58 23.78 22.60
N THR A 14 -7.07 23.34 21.46
CA THR A 14 -6.55 22.13 20.79
C THR A 14 -5.03 22.28 20.71
N PRO A 15 -4.23 21.32 21.20
CA PRO A 15 -2.78 21.40 21.07
C PRO A 15 -2.45 21.59 19.57
N ALA A 16 -1.53 22.52 19.29
CA ALA A 16 -0.97 22.62 17.94
C ALA A 16 -0.39 21.26 17.56
N PRO A 17 -0.57 20.80 16.31
CA PRO A 17 0.04 19.55 15.88
C PRO A 17 1.55 19.68 16.08
N THR A 18 2.08 18.91 17.02
CA THR A 18 3.52 18.71 17.16
C THR A 18 4.00 18.07 15.88
N SER A 19 5.14 18.45 15.35
CA SER A 19 5.72 18.01 14.08
C SER A 19 6.17 16.54 14.09
N ASP A 20 5.34 15.63 14.56
CA ASP A 20 5.63 14.20 14.71
C ASP A 20 5.27 13.38 13.46
N THR A 21 4.87 14.04 12.38
CA THR A 21 4.53 13.36 11.12
C THR A 21 5.68 13.47 10.14
N ILE A 22 6.13 12.33 9.62
CA ILE A 22 7.08 12.23 8.52
C ILE A 22 6.28 12.18 7.22
N PHE A 23 6.47 13.18 6.38
CA PHE A 23 5.90 13.20 5.05
C PHE A 23 6.87 12.59 4.04
N PHE A 24 6.35 11.76 3.13
CA PHE A 24 7.10 11.22 2.00
C PHE A 24 6.25 11.30 0.73
N TYR A 25 6.89 11.43 -0.44
CA TYR A 25 6.15 11.52 -1.70
C TYR A 25 6.87 10.84 -2.85
N LEU A 26 8.10 11.24 -3.17
CA LEU A 26 8.83 10.71 -4.34
C LEU A 26 9.70 9.51 -3.95
N PRO A 27 9.79 8.47 -4.80
CA PRO A 27 10.53 7.26 -4.47
C PRO A 27 12.06 7.47 -4.35
N LYS A 28 12.59 8.60 -4.81
CA LYS A 28 14.03 8.94 -4.77
C LYS A 28 14.38 9.93 -3.67
N GLU A 29 13.42 10.37 -2.85
CA GLU A 29 13.69 11.27 -1.72
C GLU A 29 14.48 10.55 -0.62
N ILE A 30 15.49 11.23 -0.08
CA ILE A 30 16.32 10.69 1.00
C ILE A 30 15.94 11.42 2.31
N PRO A 31 15.73 10.69 3.41
CA PRO A 31 15.77 9.23 3.55
C PRO A 31 14.44 8.51 3.31
N TYR A 32 13.32 9.24 3.18
CA TYR A 32 11.97 8.71 3.33
C TYR A 32 11.28 8.25 2.03
N GLY A 33 11.91 8.42 0.87
CA GLY A 33 11.40 7.87 -0.40
C GLY A 33 11.21 6.36 -0.39
N ILE A 34 11.89 5.66 0.51
CA ILE A 34 11.72 4.22 0.72
C ILE A 34 10.29 3.84 1.15
N PHE A 35 9.50 4.75 1.72
CA PHE A 35 8.11 4.48 2.08
C PHE A 35 7.16 4.53 0.87
N CYS A 36 7.57 5.18 -0.22
CA CYS A 36 6.79 5.20 -1.46
C CYS A 36 6.65 3.79 -2.05
N GLN A 37 5.44 3.46 -2.54
CA GLN A 37 5.17 2.17 -3.18
C GLN A 37 6.00 1.97 -4.47
N TRP A 38 6.43 3.07 -5.10
CA TRP A 38 7.22 3.08 -6.33
C TRP A 38 8.73 3.00 -6.09
N HIS A 39 9.16 3.01 -4.83
CA HIS A 39 10.58 2.87 -4.52
C HIS A 39 11.11 1.52 -5.02
N PRO A 40 12.20 1.50 -5.83
CA PRO A 40 12.79 0.26 -6.31
C PRO A 40 13.20 -0.65 -5.16
N SER A 41 12.65 -1.85 -5.12
CA SER A 41 12.86 -2.79 -4.02
C SER A 41 12.69 -4.21 -4.53
N THR A 42 13.68 -5.06 -4.31
CA THR A 42 13.54 -6.49 -4.60
C THR A 42 12.68 -7.13 -3.51
N ILE A 43 11.45 -7.50 -3.85
CA ILE A 43 10.49 -8.09 -2.91
C ILE A 43 10.21 -9.51 -3.35
N THR A 44 10.76 -10.49 -2.63
CA THR A 44 10.57 -11.92 -2.92
C THR A 44 9.68 -12.54 -1.86
N LEU A 45 8.61 -13.19 -2.26
CA LEU A 45 7.68 -13.82 -1.32
C LEU A 45 7.16 -15.17 -1.83
N PRO A 46 6.86 -16.12 -0.93
CA PRO A 46 6.14 -17.34 -1.28
C PRO A 46 4.70 -16.99 -1.66
N LEU A 47 4.17 -17.62 -2.72
CA LEU A 47 2.82 -17.33 -3.20
C LEU A 47 1.73 -17.64 -2.17
N THR A 48 2.00 -18.53 -1.22
CA THR A 48 1.11 -18.80 -0.08
C THR A 48 0.80 -17.57 0.75
N SER A 49 1.67 -16.54 0.73
CA SER A 49 1.40 -15.25 1.37
C SER A 49 0.23 -14.50 0.74
N LEU A 50 -0.23 -14.89 -0.45
CA LEU A 50 -1.34 -14.31 -1.18
C LEU A 50 -2.61 -15.20 -1.17
N ASP A 51 -2.60 -16.37 -0.52
CA ASP A 51 -3.73 -17.31 -0.50
C ASP A 51 -5.01 -16.69 0.05
N PHE A 52 -4.90 -15.70 0.92
CA PHE A 52 -6.05 -14.96 1.45
C PHE A 52 -6.89 -14.27 0.37
N LEU A 53 -6.33 -14.01 -0.82
CA LEU A 53 -7.08 -13.44 -1.93
C LEU A 53 -8.20 -14.37 -2.39
N ALA A 54 -7.99 -15.68 -2.35
CA ALA A 54 -8.99 -16.67 -2.73
C ALA A 54 -10.18 -16.73 -1.76
N THR A 55 -9.97 -16.38 -0.49
CA THR A 55 -11.01 -16.46 0.55
C THR A 55 -12.20 -15.52 0.26
N PHE A 56 -11.94 -14.39 -0.37
CA PHE A 56 -12.93 -13.34 -0.61
C PHE A 56 -13.22 -13.08 -2.09
N SER A 57 -12.52 -13.76 -3.00
CA SER A 57 -12.73 -13.63 -4.43
C SER A 57 -13.84 -14.57 -4.91
N THR A 58 -14.67 -14.07 -5.82
CA THR A 58 -15.66 -14.86 -6.58
C THR A 58 -15.26 -14.99 -8.04
N ALA A 59 -14.03 -14.64 -8.38
CA ALA A 59 -13.55 -14.62 -9.78
C ALA A 59 -13.35 -16.03 -10.35
N THR A 60 -13.52 -16.12 -11.66
CA THR A 60 -13.19 -17.31 -12.45
C THR A 60 -12.30 -16.88 -13.62
N PRO A 61 -11.04 -17.38 -13.71
CA PRO A 61 -10.41 -18.33 -12.77
C PRO A 61 -10.18 -17.73 -11.38
N SER A 62 -10.14 -18.59 -10.34
CA SER A 62 -9.86 -18.16 -8.98
C SER A 62 -8.41 -17.69 -8.80
N PRO A 63 -8.10 -16.86 -7.78
CA PRO A 63 -6.71 -16.50 -7.45
C PRO A 63 -5.80 -17.73 -7.29
N SER A 64 -6.25 -18.78 -6.60
CA SER A 64 -5.47 -20.01 -6.41
C SER A 64 -5.17 -20.71 -7.73
N THR A 65 -6.13 -20.74 -8.66
CA THR A 65 -5.94 -21.34 -9.99
C THR A 65 -4.88 -20.58 -10.79
N ILE A 66 -4.85 -19.25 -10.67
CA ILE A 66 -3.84 -18.44 -11.37
C ILE A 66 -2.48 -18.60 -10.69
N LEU A 67 -2.42 -18.55 -9.36
CA LEU A 67 -1.18 -18.72 -8.59
C LEU A 67 -0.51 -20.07 -8.88
N ALA A 68 -1.28 -21.14 -9.05
CA ALA A 68 -0.77 -22.47 -9.40
C ALA A 68 -0.02 -22.53 -10.76
N GLN A 69 -0.16 -21.51 -11.62
CA GLN A 69 0.55 -21.40 -12.89
C GLN A 69 1.93 -20.73 -12.75
N HIS A 70 2.27 -20.24 -11.56
CA HIS A 70 3.52 -19.56 -11.27
C HIS A 70 4.44 -20.44 -10.40
N PRO A 71 5.76 -20.14 -10.37
CA PRO A 71 6.68 -20.75 -9.39
C PRO A 71 6.19 -20.49 -7.95
N PRO A 72 6.54 -21.35 -6.99
CA PRO A 72 6.08 -21.21 -5.60
C PRO A 72 6.52 -19.90 -4.92
N THR A 73 7.49 -19.21 -5.51
CA THR A 73 8.02 -17.92 -5.06
C THR A 73 8.09 -16.95 -6.23
N LEU A 74 7.64 -15.71 -6.03
CA LEU A 74 7.77 -14.63 -7.01
C LEU A 74 8.58 -13.46 -6.45
N THR A 75 9.25 -12.75 -7.36
CA THR A 75 10.02 -11.54 -7.07
C THR A 75 9.40 -10.36 -7.81
N PHE A 76 9.19 -9.27 -7.09
CA PHE A 76 8.65 -8.01 -7.59
C PHE A 76 9.71 -6.92 -7.49
N CYS A 77 9.69 -5.96 -8.41
CA CYS A 77 10.66 -4.87 -8.46
C CYS A 77 10.29 -3.66 -7.57
N CYS A 78 9.06 -3.62 -7.05
CA CYS A 78 8.56 -2.61 -6.11
C CYS A 78 7.23 -3.06 -5.51
N ALA A 79 6.77 -2.37 -4.47
CA ALA A 79 5.51 -2.69 -3.81
C ALA A 79 4.28 -2.43 -4.70
N GLU A 80 4.34 -1.44 -5.61
CA GLU A 80 3.30 -1.18 -6.61
C GLU A 80 3.08 -2.40 -7.51
N GLN A 81 4.15 -3.04 -7.99
CA GLN A 81 4.04 -4.22 -8.84
C GLN A 81 3.28 -5.35 -8.14
N LEU A 82 3.66 -5.64 -6.89
CA LEU A 82 2.97 -6.65 -6.08
C LEU A 82 1.50 -6.28 -5.86
N TYR A 83 1.22 -5.02 -5.56
CA TYR A 83 -0.14 -4.55 -5.31
C TYR A 83 -1.03 -4.68 -6.55
N MET A 84 -0.54 -4.28 -7.73
CA MET A 84 -1.28 -4.39 -8.99
C MET A 84 -1.40 -5.85 -9.47
N PHE A 85 -0.38 -6.67 -9.28
CA PHE A 85 -0.44 -8.11 -9.52
C PHE A 85 -1.53 -8.77 -8.67
N SER A 86 -1.54 -8.48 -7.37
CA SER A 86 -2.56 -9.02 -6.44
C SER A 86 -3.97 -8.57 -6.80
N LYS A 87 -4.12 -7.34 -7.30
CA LYS A 87 -5.41 -6.83 -7.79
C LYS A 87 -5.89 -7.62 -9.01
N ALA A 88 -5.02 -7.86 -9.99
CA ALA A 88 -5.35 -8.66 -11.17
C ALA A 88 -5.72 -10.11 -10.77
N LEU A 89 -4.99 -10.72 -9.85
CA LEU A 89 -5.31 -12.05 -9.30
C LEU A 89 -6.71 -12.07 -8.67
N TYR A 90 -7.00 -11.08 -7.80
CA TYR A 90 -8.25 -11.03 -7.05
C TYR A 90 -9.49 -10.99 -7.95
N PHE A 91 -9.37 -10.35 -9.11
CA PHE A 91 -10.43 -10.26 -10.12
C PHE A 91 -10.34 -11.30 -11.22
N GLY A 92 -9.44 -12.28 -11.14
CA GLY A 92 -9.32 -13.38 -12.09
C GLY A 92 -8.71 -12.99 -13.45
N ASP A 93 -8.01 -11.85 -13.53
CA ASP A 93 -7.40 -11.38 -14.78
C ASP A 93 -5.96 -11.92 -14.92
N SER A 94 -5.86 -13.22 -15.27
CA SER A 94 -4.59 -13.94 -15.42
C SER A 94 -3.67 -13.30 -16.46
N ALA A 95 -4.21 -12.87 -17.60
CA ALA A 95 -3.40 -12.24 -18.65
C ALA A 95 -2.78 -10.93 -18.17
N LEU A 96 -3.55 -10.14 -17.41
CA LEU A 96 -3.07 -8.87 -16.86
C LEU A 96 -2.05 -9.10 -15.75
N SER A 97 -2.24 -10.10 -14.87
CA SER A 97 -1.29 -10.41 -13.81
C SER A 97 0.10 -10.75 -14.39
N THR A 98 0.15 -11.57 -15.44
CA THR A 98 1.40 -11.90 -16.16
C THR A 98 2.04 -10.67 -16.80
N ARG A 99 1.22 -9.81 -17.41
CA ARG A 99 1.71 -8.56 -18.01
C ARG A 99 2.28 -7.59 -16.99
N ILE A 100 1.68 -7.49 -15.80
CA ILE A 100 2.20 -6.66 -14.71
C ILE A 100 3.56 -7.16 -14.23
N LEU A 101 3.75 -8.48 -14.10
CA LEU A 101 5.04 -9.06 -13.72
C LEU A 101 6.17 -8.73 -14.71
N SER A 102 5.86 -8.64 -16.00
CA SER A 102 6.84 -8.30 -17.03
C SER A 102 7.05 -6.78 -17.21
N THR A 103 6.33 -5.93 -16.48
CA THR A 103 6.40 -4.46 -16.60
C THR A 103 7.29 -3.89 -15.52
N PRO A 104 8.47 -3.28 -15.83
CA PRO A 104 9.40 -2.79 -14.80
C PRO A 104 9.03 -1.40 -14.24
N ASP A 105 8.33 -0.55 -15.01
CA ASP A 105 8.01 0.82 -14.61
C ASP A 105 6.75 0.88 -13.72
N PRO A 106 6.81 1.40 -12.47
CA PRO A 106 5.68 1.43 -11.56
C PRO A 106 4.52 2.31 -12.05
N LYS A 107 4.78 3.34 -12.85
CA LYS A 107 3.73 4.15 -13.46
C LYS A 107 2.91 3.34 -14.47
N ASP A 108 3.57 2.49 -15.25
CA ASP A 108 2.88 1.63 -16.21
C ASP A 108 2.20 0.45 -15.51
N GLN A 109 2.78 -0.10 -14.42
CA GLN A 109 2.12 -1.06 -13.54
C GLN A 109 0.80 -0.49 -13.00
N LYS A 110 0.81 0.76 -12.51
CA LYS A 110 -0.41 1.46 -12.02
C LYS A 110 -1.44 1.62 -13.13
N LYS A 111 -1.04 2.04 -14.33
CA LYS A 111 -1.94 2.13 -15.49
C LYS A 111 -2.57 0.78 -15.83
N LEU A 112 -1.77 -0.28 -15.87
CA LEU A 112 -2.27 -1.64 -16.09
C LEU A 112 -3.29 -2.04 -15.03
N GLY A 113 -2.98 -1.81 -13.76
CA GLY A 113 -3.88 -2.10 -12.65
C GLY A 113 -5.22 -1.33 -12.69
N GLN A 114 -5.29 -0.22 -13.44
CA GLN A 114 -6.54 0.50 -13.70
C GLN A 114 -7.42 -0.19 -14.76
N THR A 115 -6.85 -1.07 -15.58
CA THR A 115 -7.56 -1.80 -16.64
C THR A 115 -8.00 -3.21 -16.23
N VAL A 116 -7.87 -3.59 -14.96
CA VAL A 116 -8.29 -4.89 -14.45
C VAL A 116 -9.76 -5.14 -14.80
N LYS A 117 -10.05 -6.27 -15.43
CA LYS A 117 -11.40 -6.69 -15.79
C LYS A 117 -12.24 -6.95 -14.54
N ASN A 118 -13.54 -6.73 -14.66
CA ASN A 118 -14.51 -6.99 -13.59
C ASN A 118 -14.17 -6.27 -12.27
N PHE A 119 -13.45 -5.17 -12.32
CA PHE A 119 -13.08 -4.42 -11.13
C PHE A 119 -14.31 -3.94 -10.37
N ASN A 120 -14.32 -4.15 -9.07
CA ASN A 120 -15.33 -3.67 -8.14
C ASN A 120 -14.64 -3.12 -6.89
N GLU A 121 -14.79 -1.81 -6.64
CA GLU A 121 -14.13 -1.13 -5.50
C GLU A 121 -14.56 -1.71 -4.16
N HIS A 122 -15.85 -2.03 -3.97
CA HIS A 122 -16.34 -2.61 -2.73
C HIS A 122 -15.68 -3.96 -2.43
N MET A 123 -15.54 -4.81 -3.45
CA MET A 123 -14.84 -6.10 -3.31
C MET A 123 -13.36 -5.90 -3.02
N TRP A 124 -12.69 -5.00 -3.77
CA TRP A 124 -11.27 -4.71 -3.57
C TRP A 124 -10.97 -4.11 -2.19
N SER A 125 -11.84 -3.26 -1.67
CA SER A 125 -11.67 -2.64 -0.34
C SER A 125 -11.54 -3.66 0.80
N ARG A 126 -12.07 -4.88 0.63
CA ARG A 126 -11.99 -5.96 1.62
C ARG A 126 -10.59 -6.53 1.80
N VAL A 127 -9.74 -6.43 0.78
CA VAL A 127 -8.42 -7.09 0.76
C VAL A 127 -7.26 -6.12 0.51
N LYS A 128 -7.49 -4.95 -0.09
CA LYS A 128 -6.44 -4.02 -0.52
C LYS A 128 -5.47 -3.61 0.58
N PHE A 129 -5.96 -3.40 1.79
CA PHE A 129 -5.12 -3.06 2.93
C PHE A 129 -4.17 -4.23 3.28
N ARG A 130 -4.69 -5.45 3.33
CA ARG A 130 -3.87 -6.63 3.61
C ARG A 130 -2.82 -6.86 2.53
N VAL A 131 -3.14 -6.62 1.27
CA VAL A 131 -2.16 -6.67 0.17
C VAL A 131 -1.03 -5.66 0.39
N ALA A 132 -1.36 -4.41 0.75
CA ALA A 132 -0.36 -3.40 1.04
C ALA A 132 0.52 -3.78 2.24
N VAL A 133 -0.07 -4.32 3.31
CA VAL A 133 0.66 -4.80 4.49
C VAL A 133 1.63 -5.92 4.10
N VAL A 134 1.19 -6.93 3.35
CA VAL A 134 2.05 -8.04 2.90
C VAL A 134 3.22 -7.51 2.07
N GLY A 135 2.96 -6.62 1.11
CA GLY A 135 4.00 -6.05 0.25
C GLY A 135 5.05 -5.27 1.04
N ASN A 136 4.61 -4.40 1.94
CA ASN A 136 5.52 -3.61 2.77
C ASN A 136 6.26 -4.48 3.80
N TRP A 137 5.60 -5.49 4.37
CA TRP A 137 6.26 -6.43 5.26
C TRP A 137 7.48 -7.07 4.58
N TYR A 138 7.30 -7.69 3.42
CA TYR A 138 8.41 -8.33 2.70
C TYR A 138 9.46 -7.33 2.23
N LYS A 139 9.05 -6.12 1.83
CA LYS A 139 9.95 -5.04 1.46
C LYS A 139 10.92 -4.67 2.58
N PHE A 140 10.41 -4.43 3.78
CA PHE A 140 11.23 -3.95 4.90
C PHE A 140 11.95 -5.08 5.66
N VAL A 141 11.41 -6.30 5.66
CA VAL A 141 12.07 -7.43 6.32
C VAL A 141 13.31 -7.89 5.53
N GLN A 142 13.28 -7.80 4.20
CA GLN A 142 14.36 -8.29 3.33
C GLN A 142 15.49 -7.28 3.13
N ASP A 143 15.23 -6.00 3.30
CA ASP A 143 16.23 -4.94 3.17
C ASP A 143 16.58 -4.35 4.55
N VAL A 144 17.83 -4.62 5.00
CA VAL A 144 18.31 -4.18 6.32
C VAL A 144 18.34 -2.65 6.41
N GLY A 145 18.82 -1.97 5.35
CA GLY A 145 18.92 -0.52 5.35
C GLY A 145 17.55 0.17 5.41
N MET A 146 16.59 -0.31 4.60
CA MET A 146 15.22 0.21 4.67
C MET A 146 14.56 -0.07 6.02
N ARG A 147 14.80 -1.24 6.59
CA ARG A 147 14.28 -1.59 7.92
C ARG A 147 14.83 -0.70 9.02
N GLU A 148 16.13 -0.39 8.99
CA GLU A 148 16.75 0.53 9.96
C GLU A 148 16.17 1.93 9.88
N VAL A 149 15.94 2.46 8.67
CA VAL A 149 15.29 3.76 8.49
C VAL A 149 13.85 3.72 9.02
N LEU A 150 13.10 2.64 8.74
CA LEU A 150 11.73 2.49 9.26
C LEU A 150 11.71 2.45 10.80
N LEU A 151 12.58 1.64 11.41
CA LEU A 151 12.66 1.57 12.88
C LEU A 151 13.15 2.90 13.50
N GLY A 152 14.01 3.63 12.80
CA GLY A 152 14.47 4.96 13.19
C GLY A 152 13.39 6.04 13.16
N THR A 153 12.22 5.79 12.58
CA THR A 153 11.09 6.72 12.68
C THR A 153 10.44 6.71 14.06
N GLY A 154 10.65 5.67 14.86
CA GLY A 154 10.02 5.52 16.18
C GLY A 154 8.49 5.50 16.06
N ASP A 155 7.82 6.26 16.93
CA ASP A 155 6.35 6.34 16.98
C ASP A 155 5.77 7.47 16.10
N ARG A 156 6.58 8.08 15.22
CA ARG A 156 6.13 9.15 14.34
C ARG A 156 5.17 8.63 13.28
N GLU A 157 4.14 9.40 12.99
CA GLU A 157 3.21 9.10 11.92
C GLU A 157 3.90 9.21 10.55
N LEU A 158 3.62 8.27 9.64
CA LEU A 158 4.10 8.28 8.26
C LEU A 158 2.93 8.64 7.33
N ALA A 159 3.05 9.74 6.61
CA ALA A 159 2.00 10.24 5.73
C ALA A 159 2.49 10.42 4.28
N GLU A 160 1.80 9.81 3.33
CA GLU A 160 2.07 10.04 1.92
C GLU A 160 1.52 11.40 1.48
N ALA A 161 2.41 12.33 1.11
CA ALA A 161 2.07 13.70 0.71
C ALA A 161 1.57 13.80 -0.74
N SER A 162 0.85 12.79 -1.22
CA SER A 162 0.28 12.77 -2.56
C SER A 162 -1.11 13.40 -2.59
N ARG A 163 -1.23 14.56 -3.25
CA ARG A 163 -2.52 15.23 -3.47
C ARG A 163 -3.43 14.53 -4.48
N ARG A 164 -2.90 13.60 -5.26
CA ARG A 164 -3.63 12.90 -6.32
C ARG A 164 -4.00 11.45 -5.95
N ASP A 165 -3.42 10.92 -4.90
CA ASP A 165 -3.74 9.58 -4.42
C ASP A 165 -4.82 9.66 -3.33
N ARG A 166 -6.06 9.34 -3.74
CA ARG A 166 -7.22 9.33 -2.84
C ARG A 166 -7.34 8.07 -1.99
N VAL A 167 -6.43 7.12 -2.17
CA VAL A 167 -6.46 5.84 -1.44
C VAL A 167 -5.47 5.86 -0.28
N TRP A 168 -4.26 6.35 -0.52
CA TRP A 168 -3.15 6.34 0.43
C TRP A 168 -2.60 7.72 0.78
N GLY A 169 -2.86 8.73 -0.05
CA GLY A 169 -2.38 10.08 0.15
C GLY A 169 -3.30 10.92 1.05
N ILE A 170 -2.79 12.09 1.42
CA ILE A 170 -3.48 13.08 2.27
C ILE A 170 -4.31 14.10 1.47
N GLY A 171 -4.53 13.87 0.17
CA GLY A 171 -5.27 14.78 -0.71
C GLY A 171 -6.76 14.51 -0.81
#